data_8d4758e73250ab2a6e5b40ffcbec82fb
#
_entry.id   8d4758e73250ab2a6e5b40ffcbec82fb
#
_cell.length_a   1.000
_cell.length_b   1.000
_cell.length_c   1.000
_cell.angle_alpha   90.00
_cell.angle_beta   90.00
_cell.angle_gamma   90.00
#
_symmetry.space_group_name_H-M   'P 1'
#
loop_
_entity.id
_entity.type
_entity.pdbx_description
1 polymer ?
#
loop_
_entity_poly.entity_id
_entity_poly.type
_entity_poly.pdbx_seq_one_letter_code
_entity_poly.pdbx_strand_id
1 'polypeptide(L)'
;LGVYHFPVLVMVFDYIQNYPHRAKQILGISYEQLQSLLNCVIQRHQEIKTKQESRKIRINAAGGGRPEKLVIQEQVSLCLFYLRQMPTFQVLGMLFGVSKTEANDTFHYWIPILRDILPASLLEQVSNNESDLLFVQEVLTNFRLLVDSLEQPIYRDSDQKEQQKYFSGKKRQHTLKSLMIGMPEGKDIVEVEVGVPGPTADIKLFRISQEQFDKSQPFSGDKGFQGGENITIPHKRKPKRELTQQQKNENQALSSNRIFIEHLIRLLKIFRIASQRFRLKFETYEQIILTVCGLVRLRLGSLILPI
;
A
#
# COMPACT_ATOMS: atom_id res chain seq x y z
N LEU A 1 -39.96 -4.43 -35.59
CA LEU A 1 -38.63 -3.78 -35.39
C LEU A 1 -38.39 -3.72 -33.89
N GLY A 2 -37.67 -4.74 -33.35
CA GLY A 2 -37.32 -4.81 -31.95
C GLY A 2 -36.31 -3.69 -31.61
N VAL A 3 -36.68 -2.83 -30.68
CA VAL A 3 -35.79 -1.87 -30.07
C VAL A 3 -34.79 -2.67 -29.24
N TYR A 4 -33.61 -2.90 -29.75
CA TYR A 4 -32.49 -3.41 -28.95
C TYR A 4 -32.16 -2.35 -27.88
N HIS A 5 -32.68 -2.57 -26.67
CA HIS A 5 -32.17 -1.88 -25.50
C HIS A 5 -30.71 -2.33 -25.31
N PHE A 6 -29.75 -1.53 -25.78
CA PHE A 6 -28.38 -1.68 -25.29
C PHE A 6 -28.43 -1.48 -23.79
N PRO A 7 -27.92 -2.42 -22.98
CA PRO A 7 -27.86 -2.20 -21.55
C PRO A 7 -27.05 -0.93 -21.32
N VAL A 8 -27.64 0.02 -20.58
CA VAL A 8 -26.94 1.23 -20.12
C VAL A 8 -25.64 0.72 -19.47
N LEU A 9 -24.50 1.19 -19.95
CA LEU A 9 -23.20 0.83 -19.40
C LEU A 9 -23.23 1.29 -17.93
N VAL A 10 -23.45 0.36 -16.99
CA VAL A 10 -23.49 0.68 -15.58
C VAL A 10 -22.07 1.04 -15.18
N MET A 11 -21.82 2.31 -14.88
CA MET A 11 -20.53 2.79 -14.41
C MET A 11 -20.16 2.09 -13.12
N VAL A 12 -18.87 1.82 -12.90
CA VAL A 12 -18.40 1.09 -11.71
C VAL A 12 -18.86 1.78 -10.42
N PHE A 13 -18.88 3.09 -10.39
CA PHE A 13 -19.33 3.85 -9.22
C PHE A 13 -20.84 3.67 -8.98
N ASP A 14 -21.68 3.80 -10.01
CA ASP A 14 -23.12 3.56 -9.91
C ASP A 14 -23.42 2.13 -9.46
N TYR A 15 -22.67 1.15 -9.98
CA TYR A 15 -22.81 -0.23 -9.54
C TYR A 15 -22.53 -0.37 -8.04
N ILE A 16 -21.50 0.30 -7.53
CA ILE A 16 -21.15 0.23 -6.09
C ILE A 16 -22.19 0.97 -5.24
N GLN A 17 -22.76 2.08 -5.71
CA GLN A 17 -23.84 2.78 -5.03
C GLN A 17 -25.08 1.89 -4.89
N ASN A 18 -25.45 1.15 -5.95
CA ASN A 18 -26.56 0.24 -5.96
C ASN A 18 -26.29 -1.06 -5.16
N TYR A 19 -25.02 -1.47 -5.05
CA TYR A 19 -24.58 -2.67 -4.35
C TYR A 19 -23.43 -2.39 -3.38
N PRO A 20 -23.65 -1.64 -2.27
CA PRO A 20 -22.58 -1.19 -1.35
C PRO A 20 -21.72 -2.33 -0.79
N HIS A 21 -22.31 -3.50 -0.54
CA HIS A 21 -21.62 -4.69 -0.05
C HIS A 21 -20.52 -5.21 -1.00
N ARG A 22 -20.57 -4.83 -2.29
CA ARG A 22 -19.56 -5.20 -3.30
C ARG A 22 -18.34 -4.27 -3.30
N ALA A 23 -18.40 -3.09 -2.67
CA ALA A 23 -17.31 -2.12 -2.66
C ALA A 23 -15.99 -2.76 -2.18
N LYS A 24 -16.03 -3.54 -1.10
CA LYS A 24 -14.87 -4.22 -0.52
C LYS A 24 -14.18 -5.21 -1.49
N GLN A 25 -14.96 -5.86 -2.35
CA GLN A 25 -14.45 -6.79 -3.36
C GLN A 25 -13.86 -6.04 -4.57
N ILE A 26 -14.52 -4.97 -4.99
CA ILE A 26 -14.22 -4.23 -6.23
C ILE A 26 -13.11 -3.22 -6.03
N LEU A 27 -13.14 -2.44 -4.93
CA LEU A 27 -12.22 -1.35 -4.64
C LEU A 27 -11.20 -1.66 -3.53
N GLY A 28 -11.44 -2.69 -2.72
CA GLY A 28 -10.56 -3.07 -1.62
C GLY A 28 -10.95 -2.52 -0.25
N ILE A 29 -11.85 -1.54 -0.17
CA ILE A 29 -12.37 -0.90 1.06
C ILE A 29 -13.89 -0.99 1.10
N SER A 30 -14.50 -0.84 2.27
CA SER A 30 -15.97 -0.86 2.41
C SER A 30 -16.60 0.41 1.80
N TYR A 31 -17.92 0.39 1.63
CA TYR A 31 -18.63 1.56 1.09
C TYR A 31 -18.56 2.77 2.06
N GLU A 32 -18.65 2.52 3.36
CA GLU A 32 -18.53 3.54 4.40
C GLU A 32 -17.12 4.16 4.40
N GLN A 33 -16.09 3.32 4.28
CA GLN A 33 -14.70 3.77 4.14
C GLN A 33 -14.48 4.56 2.85
N LEU A 34 -15.15 4.17 1.75
CA LEU A 34 -15.11 4.93 0.50
C LEU A 34 -15.73 6.33 0.69
N GLN A 35 -16.89 6.43 1.36
CA GLN A 35 -17.53 7.73 1.60
C GLN A 35 -16.64 8.66 2.46
N SER A 36 -16.08 8.14 3.55
CA SER A 36 -15.14 8.90 4.38
C SER A 36 -13.90 9.37 3.58
N LEU A 37 -13.35 8.48 2.76
CA LEU A 37 -12.21 8.81 1.89
C LEU A 37 -12.57 9.89 0.86
N LEU A 38 -13.74 9.79 0.23
CA LEU A 38 -14.21 10.77 -0.75
C LEU A 38 -14.36 12.16 -0.15
N ASN A 39 -14.87 12.29 1.08
CA ASN A 39 -14.98 13.57 1.77
C ASN A 39 -13.59 14.24 1.92
N CYS A 40 -12.60 13.50 2.43
CA CYS A 40 -11.23 14.00 2.57
C CYS A 40 -10.60 14.35 1.21
N VAL A 41 -10.80 13.50 0.21
CA VAL A 41 -10.25 13.70 -1.13
C VAL A 41 -10.83 14.95 -1.80
N ILE A 42 -12.15 15.17 -1.70
CA ILE A 42 -12.83 16.34 -2.26
C ILE A 42 -12.30 17.62 -1.61
N GLN A 43 -12.19 17.64 -0.27
CA GLN A 43 -11.64 18.76 0.46
C GLN A 43 -10.20 19.07 0.01
N ARG A 44 -9.34 18.05 0.00
CA ARG A 44 -7.93 18.21 -0.40
C ARG A 44 -7.77 18.67 -1.84
N HIS A 45 -8.59 18.13 -2.74
CA HIS A 45 -8.63 18.56 -4.14
C HIS A 45 -9.02 20.05 -4.28
N GLN A 46 -10.01 20.51 -3.51
CA GLN A 46 -10.42 21.91 -3.50
C GLN A 46 -9.29 22.83 -3.00
N GLU A 47 -8.60 22.44 -1.92
CA GLU A 47 -7.43 23.18 -1.42
C GLU A 47 -6.34 23.34 -2.49
N ILE A 48 -6.01 22.22 -3.17
CA ILE A 48 -5.00 22.21 -4.25
C ILE A 48 -5.45 23.12 -5.40
N LYS A 49 -6.70 23.03 -5.83
CA LYS A 49 -7.25 23.91 -6.91
C LYS A 49 -7.21 25.37 -6.50
N THR A 50 -7.67 25.74 -5.32
CA THR A 50 -7.63 27.11 -4.81
C THR A 50 -6.21 27.66 -4.79
N LYS A 51 -5.25 26.87 -4.29
CA LYS A 51 -3.83 27.26 -4.27
C LYS A 51 -3.22 27.40 -5.67
N GLN A 52 -3.64 26.56 -6.62
CA GLN A 52 -3.20 26.68 -8.01
C GLN A 52 -3.81 27.93 -8.69
N GLU A 53 -5.10 28.20 -8.45
CA GLU A 53 -5.78 29.37 -9.01
C GLU A 53 -5.20 30.69 -8.48
N SER A 54 -4.88 30.77 -7.19
CA SER A 54 -4.27 31.98 -6.59
C SER A 54 -2.89 32.32 -7.17
N ARG A 55 -2.21 31.35 -7.79
CA ARG A 55 -0.89 31.53 -8.42
C ARG A 55 -0.97 31.88 -9.92
N LYS A 56 -2.15 31.74 -10.54
CA LYS A 56 -2.34 31.98 -11.97
C LYS A 56 -2.67 33.45 -12.26
N ILE A 57 -1.83 34.10 -13.05
CA ILE A 57 -2.19 35.38 -13.70
C ILE A 57 -2.96 35.03 -14.97
N ARG A 58 -4.27 35.23 -14.96
CA ARG A 58 -5.15 34.93 -16.10
C ARG A 58 -5.35 36.15 -16.97
N ILE A 59 -5.21 35.99 -18.30
CA ILE A 59 -5.58 37.00 -19.31
C ILE A 59 -7.07 36.85 -19.64
N ASN A 60 -7.61 35.63 -19.62
CA ASN A 60 -9.02 35.34 -19.92
C ASN A 60 -9.74 34.77 -18.69
N ALA A 61 -11.07 34.96 -18.64
CA ALA A 61 -11.91 34.39 -17.57
C ALA A 61 -11.82 32.87 -17.50
N ALA A 62 -11.98 32.35 -16.29
CA ALA A 62 -11.99 30.89 -16.06
C ALA A 62 -13.23 30.24 -16.71
N GLY A 63 -13.13 28.99 -17.18
CA GLY A 63 -14.28 28.18 -17.60
C GLY A 63 -14.39 27.85 -19.07
N GLY A 64 -13.41 28.24 -19.92
CA GLY A 64 -13.43 27.99 -21.38
C GLY A 64 -13.01 26.56 -21.80
N GLY A 65 -12.77 25.61 -20.87
CA GLY A 65 -12.34 24.27 -21.18
C GLY A 65 -13.48 23.26 -21.36
N ARG A 66 -13.19 22.12 -21.99
CA ARG A 66 -14.13 20.99 -22.08
C ARG A 66 -14.46 20.50 -20.66
N PRO A 67 -15.76 20.30 -20.32
CA PRO A 67 -16.13 19.73 -19.01
C PRO A 67 -15.55 18.32 -18.84
N GLU A 68 -15.15 18.01 -17.61
CA GLU A 68 -14.70 16.67 -17.24
C GLU A 68 -15.83 15.67 -17.43
N LYS A 69 -15.54 14.50 -18.00
CA LYS A 69 -16.54 13.44 -18.22
C LYS A 69 -16.91 12.71 -16.96
N LEU A 70 -15.95 12.54 -16.05
CA LEU A 70 -16.11 11.84 -14.79
C LEU A 70 -16.22 12.85 -13.65
N VAL A 71 -17.18 12.66 -12.76
CA VAL A 71 -17.22 13.39 -11.50
C VAL A 71 -16.11 12.88 -10.55
N ILE A 72 -15.77 13.65 -9.53
CA ILE A 72 -14.64 13.32 -8.62
C ILE A 72 -14.77 11.92 -8.02
N GLN A 73 -15.97 11.54 -7.63
CA GLN A 73 -16.26 10.22 -7.04
C GLN A 73 -15.93 9.07 -8.00
N GLU A 74 -16.24 9.23 -9.27
CA GLU A 74 -15.92 8.28 -10.34
C GLU A 74 -14.43 8.24 -10.62
N GLN A 75 -13.77 9.40 -10.64
CA GLN A 75 -12.32 9.50 -10.85
C GLN A 75 -11.54 8.80 -9.73
N VAL A 76 -11.92 9.01 -8.47
CA VAL A 76 -11.32 8.33 -7.32
C VAL A 76 -11.62 6.83 -7.37
N SER A 77 -12.86 6.45 -7.71
CA SER A 77 -13.24 5.05 -7.87
C SER A 77 -12.44 4.36 -8.98
N LEU A 78 -12.12 5.06 -10.06
CA LEU A 78 -11.23 4.59 -11.13
C LEU A 78 -9.84 4.27 -10.60
N CYS A 79 -9.27 5.14 -9.76
CA CYS A 79 -7.97 4.90 -9.11
C CYS A 79 -8.00 3.68 -8.19
N LEU A 80 -8.97 3.60 -7.29
CA LEU A 80 -9.11 2.48 -6.36
C LEU A 80 -9.34 1.16 -7.12
N PHE A 81 -10.14 1.19 -8.17
CA PHE A 81 -10.36 0.04 -9.04
C PHE A 81 -9.06 -0.41 -9.71
N TYR A 82 -8.27 0.53 -10.23
CA TYR A 82 -6.97 0.19 -10.82
C TYR A 82 -6.02 -0.43 -9.79
N LEU A 83 -5.88 0.17 -8.61
CA LEU A 83 -5.03 -0.38 -7.54
C LEU A 83 -5.48 -1.81 -7.16
N ARG A 84 -6.80 -2.03 -7.07
CA ARG A 84 -7.38 -3.30 -6.63
C ARG A 84 -7.34 -4.38 -7.71
N GLN A 85 -7.67 -4.05 -8.97
CA GLN A 85 -7.86 -5.02 -10.06
C GLN A 85 -6.71 -5.05 -11.08
N MET A 86 -5.95 -3.95 -11.19
CA MET A 86 -4.81 -3.77 -12.10
C MET A 86 -5.13 -4.12 -13.58
N PRO A 87 -6.25 -3.63 -14.16
CA PRO A 87 -6.52 -3.81 -15.58
C PRO A 87 -5.48 -3.06 -16.44
N THR A 88 -5.55 -3.19 -17.74
CA THR A 88 -4.87 -2.23 -18.63
C THR A 88 -5.64 -0.91 -18.62
N PHE A 89 -4.98 0.22 -18.88
CA PHE A 89 -5.67 1.52 -19.00
C PHE A 89 -6.70 1.54 -20.13
N GLN A 90 -6.53 0.70 -21.17
CA GLN A 90 -7.53 0.51 -22.21
C GLN A 90 -8.84 -0.08 -21.65
N VAL A 91 -8.72 -1.17 -20.88
CA VAL A 91 -9.88 -1.82 -20.21
C VAL A 91 -10.47 -0.89 -19.15
N LEU A 92 -9.62 -0.20 -18.38
CA LEU A 92 -10.07 0.78 -17.39
C LEU A 92 -10.89 1.90 -18.04
N GLY A 93 -10.42 2.45 -19.15
CA GLY A 93 -11.15 3.48 -19.92
C GLY A 93 -12.50 2.97 -20.41
N MET A 94 -12.56 1.75 -20.94
CA MET A 94 -13.83 1.13 -21.36
C MET A 94 -14.83 1.00 -20.21
N LEU A 95 -14.36 0.60 -19.01
CA LEU A 95 -15.22 0.42 -17.82
C LEU A 95 -15.74 1.74 -17.25
N PHE A 96 -15.05 2.85 -17.48
CA PHE A 96 -15.40 4.17 -16.98
C PHE A 96 -15.85 5.13 -18.08
N GLY A 97 -16.06 4.66 -19.32
CA GLY A 97 -16.57 5.47 -20.44
C GLY A 97 -15.62 6.58 -20.91
N VAL A 98 -14.31 6.43 -20.65
CA VAL A 98 -13.26 7.40 -21.03
C VAL A 98 -12.20 6.77 -21.92
N SER A 99 -11.35 7.59 -22.53
CA SER A 99 -10.24 7.11 -23.33
C SER A 99 -9.14 6.48 -22.45
N LYS A 100 -8.27 5.66 -23.06
CA LYS A 100 -7.07 5.10 -22.40
C LYS A 100 -6.22 6.22 -21.79
N THR A 101 -5.99 7.30 -22.52
CA THR A 101 -5.18 8.44 -22.06
C THR A 101 -5.83 9.13 -20.87
N GLU A 102 -7.13 9.43 -20.95
CA GLU A 102 -7.88 10.03 -19.86
C GLU A 102 -7.89 9.16 -18.59
N ALA A 103 -8.06 7.84 -18.75
CA ALA A 103 -7.96 6.92 -17.61
C ALA A 103 -6.55 6.90 -16.98
N ASN A 104 -5.49 6.97 -17.80
CA ASN A 104 -4.12 7.05 -17.31
C ASN A 104 -3.84 8.37 -16.59
N ASP A 105 -4.26 9.49 -17.18
CA ASP A 105 -4.03 10.82 -16.63
C ASP A 105 -4.84 11.02 -15.33
N THR A 106 -6.09 10.54 -15.29
CA THR A 106 -6.92 10.51 -14.09
C THR A 106 -6.23 9.73 -12.97
N PHE A 107 -5.72 8.52 -13.26
CA PHE A 107 -5.00 7.72 -12.28
C PHE A 107 -3.78 8.46 -11.71
N HIS A 108 -2.93 8.99 -12.57
CA HIS A 108 -1.71 9.70 -12.13
C HIS A 108 -2.00 11.03 -11.44
N TYR A 109 -3.13 11.66 -11.72
CA TYR A 109 -3.57 12.87 -11.02
C TYR A 109 -4.00 12.58 -9.57
N TRP A 110 -4.75 11.49 -9.34
CA TRP A 110 -5.32 11.19 -8.03
C TRP A 110 -4.38 10.45 -7.09
N ILE A 111 -3.41 9.69 -7.60
CA ILE A 111 -2.47 8.93 -6.74
C ILE A 111 -1.73 9.82 -5.76
N PRO A 112 -1.14 10.97 -6.13
CA PRO A 112 -0.50 11.88 -5.17
C PRO A 112 -1.46 12.41 -4.10
N ILE A 113 -2.70 12.70 -4.47
CA ILE A 113 -3.72 13.21 -3.55
C ILE A 113 -4.13 12.13 -2.55
N LEU A 114 -4.35 10.90 -3.03
CA LEU A 114 -4.63 9.75 -2.16
C LEU A 114 -3.46 9.47 -1.22
N ARG A 115 -2.22 9.56 -1.70
CA ARG A 115 -1.01 9.36 -0.89
C ARG A 115 -0.88 10.37 0.24
N ASP A 116 -1.23 11.60 0.00
CA ASP A 116 -1.20 12.70 0.97
C ASP A 116 -2.23 12.53 2.12
N ILE A 117 -3.35 11.86 1.83
CA ILE A 117 -4.44 11.60 2.79
C ILE A 117 -4.24 10.27 3.54
N LEU A 118 -3.51 9.33 2.96
CA LEU A 118 -3.39 7.95 3.42
C LEU A 118 -1.97 7.66 3.92
N PRO A 119 -1.61 8.00 5.18
CA PRO A 119 -0.32 7.63 5.74
C PRO A 119 -0.17 6.10 5.75
N ALA A 120 0.98 5.64 5.21
CA ALA A 120 1.24 4.22 4.99
C ALA A 120 1.47 3.44 6.29
N SER A 121 1.94 4.12 7.33
CA SER A 121 2.30 3.53 8.62
C SER A 121 1.87 4.41 9.79
N LEU A 122 1.89 3.83 10.99
CA LEU A 122 1.60 4.58 12.22
C LEU A 122 2.66 5.65 12.48
N LEU A 123 3.95 5.32 12.29
CA LEU A 123 5.03 6.29 12.49
C LEU A 123 4.94 7.44 11.50
N GLU A 124 4.64 7.16 10.23
CA GLU A 124 4.39 8.22 9.26
C GLU A 124 3.24 9.14 9.66
N GLN A 125 2.13 8.59 10.17
CA GLN A 125 0.96 9.37 10.58
C GLN A 125 1.29 10.40 11.65
N VAL A 126 2.22 10.08 12.56
CA VAL A 126 2.60 10.97 13.68
C VAL A 126 3.89 11.75 13.41
N SER A 127 4.58 11.50 12.30
CA SER A 127 5.90 12.07 11.99
C SER A 127 5.95 13.60 11.91
N ASN A 128 4.81 14.25 11.66
CA ASN A 128 4.71 15.70 11.56
C ASN A 128 4.73 16.41 12.93
N ASN A 129 4.59 15.67 14.04
CA ASN A 129 4.64 16.19 15.42
C ASN A 129 5.66 15.38 16.22
N GLU A 130 6.76 16.00 16.59
CA GLU A 130 7.86 15.34 17.32
C GLU A 130 7.39 14.76 18.67
N SER A 131 6.53 15.47 19.39
CA SER A 131 5.99 15.00 20.69
C SER A 131 5.14 13.74 20.51
N ASP A 132 4.29 13.71 19.49
CA ASP A 132 3.43 12.55 19.20
C ASP A 132 4.29 11.37 18.74
N LEU A 133 5.32 11.62 17.92
CA LEU A 133 6.24 10.60 17.47
C LEU A 133 6.98 9.95 18.64
N LEU A 134 7.57 10.75 19.54
CA LEU A 134 8.27 10.25 20.71
C LEU A 134 7.34 9.46 21.63
N PHE A 135 6.13 9.97 21.87
CA PHE A 135 5.12 9.27 22.68
C PHE A 135 4.74 7.92 22.06
N VAL A 136 4.50 7.88 20.75
CA VAL A 136 4.16 6.63 20.06
C VAL A 136 5.32 5.65 20.12
N GLN A 137 6.57 6.11 19.90
CA GLN A 137 7.75 5.26 20.00
C GLN A 137 7.91 4.65 21.40
N GLU A 138 7.69 5.45 22.47
CA GLU A 138 7.70 4.97 23.85
C GLU A 138 6.62 3.91 24.09
N VAL A 139 5.37 4.18 23.68
CA VAL A 139 4.26 3.22 23.83
C VAL A 139 4.52 1.92 23.06
N LEU A 140 5.11 1.99 21.90
CA LEU A 140 5.43 0.81 21.08
C LEU A 140 6.39 -0.16 21.78
N THR A 141 7.27 0.32 22.68
CA THR A 141 8.19 -0.56 23.44
C THR A 141 7.47 -1.62 24.28
N ASN A 142 6.22 -1.39 24.64
CA ASN A 142 5.38 -2.34 25.38
C ASN A 142 4.90 -3.52 24.49
N PHE A 143 5.11 -3.43 23.19
CA PHE A 143 4.65 -4.43 22.22
C PHE A 143 5.82 -5.08 21.49
N ARG A 144 5.78 -6.41 21.34
CA ARG A 144 6.71 -7.09 20.44
C ARG A 144 6.22 -6.99 19.02
N LEU A 145 6.81 -6.09 18.24
CA LEU A 145 6.43 -5.85 16.85
C LEU A 145 6.80 -7.02 15.94
N LEU A 146 5.98 -7.26 14.94
CA LEU A 146 6.17 -8.35 13.98
C LEU A 146 6.85 -7.81 12.72
N VAL A 147 7.87 -8.52 12.23
CA VAL A 147 8.64 -8.10 11.07
C VAL A 147 8.63 -9.20 10.01
N ASP A 148 8.31 -8.83 8.78
CA ASP A 148 8.45 -9.71 7.62
C ASP A 148 8.74 -8.90 6.35
N SER A 149 9.27 -9.58 5.32
CA SER A 149 9.55 -8.96 4.02
C SER A 149 8.70 -9.57 2.92
N LEU A 150 8.44 -8.79 1.90
CA LEU A 150 7.76 -9.24 0.69
C LEU A 150 8.54 -8.82 -0.55
N GLU A 151 8.51 -9.67 -1.56
CA GLU A 151 9.08 -9.36 -2.87
C GLU A 151 7.98 -9.29 -3.92
N GLN A 152 8.04 -8.25 -4.74
CA GLN A 152 7.13 -8.03 -5.86
C GLN A 152 7.87 -8.13 -7.19
N PRO A 153 7.36 -8.90 -8.18
CA PRO A 153 7.96 -8.98 -9.51
C PRO A 153 7.92 -7.63 -10.24
N ILE A 154 9.01 -7.33 -10.96
CA ILE A 154 9.11 -6.21 -11.91
C ILE A 154 9.47 -6.72 -13.30
N TYR A 155 9.40 -5.85 -14.31
CA TYR A 155 9.94 -6.17 -15.61
C TYR A 155 11.46 -6.21 -15.57
N ARG A 156 12.03 -7.03 -16.45
CA ARG A 156 13.46 -7.09 -16.69
C ARG A 156 13.90 -5.78 -17.34
N ASP A 157 14.92 -5.14 -16.77
CA ASP A 157 15.53 -3.97 -17.39
C ASP A 157 16.25 -4.34 -18.71
N SER A 158 16.43 -3.38 -19.60
CA SER A 158 17.23 -3.55 -20.81
C SER A 158 18.74 -3.53 -20.51
N ASP A 159 19.17 -2.80 -19.51
CA ASP A 159 20.57 -2.74 -19.07
C ASP A 159 20.96 -3.96 -18.24
N GLN A 160 22.05 -4.65 -18.64
CA GLN A 160 22.49 -5.88 -17.99
C GLN A 160 22.95 -5.68 -16.53
N LYS A 161 23.53 -4.52 -16.20
CA LYS A 161 23.96 -4.22 -14.83
C LYS A 161 22.75 -4.01 -13.91
N GLU A 162 21.76 -3.26 -14.38
CA GLU A 162 20.49 -3.08 -13.66
C GLU A 162 19.75 -4.41 -13.47
N GLN A 163 19.78 -5.31 -14.47
CA GLN A 163 19.23 -6.65 -14.33
C GLN A 163 19.83 -7.42 -13.15
N GLN A 164 21.15 -7.43 -13.02
CA GLN A 164 21.84 -8.13 -11.91
C GLN A 164 21.46 -7.56 -10.54
N LYS A 165 21.28 -6.24 -10.46
CA LYS A 165 20.89 -5.53 -9.23
C LYS A 165 19.55 -5.99 -8.68
N TYR A 166 18.57 -6.28 -9.54
CA TYR A 166 17.20 -6.64 -9.15
C TYR A 166 16.89 -8.15 -9.19
N PHE A 167 17.80 -9.00 -9.66
CA PHE A 167 17.55 -10.42 -9.82
C PHE A 167 17.56 -11.17 -8.47
N SER A 168 16.38 -11.58 -8.00
CA SER A 168 16.23 -12.44 -6.81
C SER A 168 16.48 -13.89 -7.17
N GLY A 169 17.58 -14.46 -6.67
CA GLY A 169 17.88 -15.89 -6.83
C GLY A 169 16.84 -16.80 -6.15
N LYS A 170 16.24 -16.36 -5.03
CA LYS A 170 15.16 -17.06 -4.31
C LYS A 170 13.89 -17.16 -5.15
N LYS A 171 13.54 -16.08 -5.88
CA LYS A 171 12.33 -16.00 -6.72
C LYS A 171 12.59 -16.31 -8.17
N ARG A 172 13.86 -16.42 -8.59
CA ARG A 172 14.30 -16.61 -10.00
C ARG A 172 13.70 -15.59 -10.98
N GLN A 173 13.55 -14.35 -10.50
CA GLN A 173 13.01 -13.23 -11.28
C GLN A 173 13.47 -11.89 -10.72
N HIS A 174 13.29 -10.81 -11.49
CA HIS A 174 13.59 -9.45 -11.04
C HIS A 174 12.49 -8.99 -10.11
N THR A 175 12.88 -8.51 -8.93
CA THR A 175 11.94 -8.13 -7.87
C THR A 175 12.37 -6.84 -7.17
N LEU A 176 11.38 -6.15 -6.62
CA LEU A 176 11.54 -5.16 -5.57
C LEU A 176 11.12 -5.80 -4.25
N LYS A 177 11.86 -5.47 -3.22
CA LYS A 177 11.60 -5.94 -1.85
C LYS A 177 11.08 -4.79 -1.00
N SER A 178 10.15 -5.12 -0.12
CA SER A 178 9.66 -4.23 0.93
C SER A 178 9.72 -4.94 2.27
N LEU A 179 9.98 -4.20 3.33
CA LEU A 179 9.89 -4.64 4.72
C LEU A 179 8.63 -4.07 5.33
N MET A 180 7.92 -4.87 6.11
CA MET A 180 6.75 -4.42 6.87
C MET A 180 6.95 -4.75 8.35
N ILE A 181 6.72 -3.76 9.20
CA ILE A 181 6.67 -3.90 10.65
C ILE A 181 5.23 -3.66 11.07
N GLY A 182 4.63 -4.65 11.73
CA GLY A 182 3.23 -4.63 12.15
C GLY A 182 3.05 -4.77 13.64
N MET A 183 1.91 -4.27 14.13
CA MET A 183 1.45 -4.51 15.49
C MET A 183 1.18 -5.99 15.74
N PRO A 184 1.29 -6.48 16.98
CA PRO A 184 0.74 -7.78 17.37
C PRO A 184 -0.71 -7.92 16.92
N GLU A 185 -1.11 -9.16 16.61
CA GLU A 185 -2.45 -9.48 16.10
C GLU A 185 -2.79 -8.84 14.74
N GLY A 186 -1.83 -8.19 14.08
CA GLY A 186 -2.04 -7.57 12.77
C GLY A 186 -2.96 -6.36 12.78
N LYS A 187 -3.01 -5.65 13.91
CA LYS A 187 -3.96 -4.53 14.12
C LYS A 187 -3.61 -3.28 13.32
N ASP A 188 -2.33 -3.06 13.02
CA ASP A 188 -1.89 -1.91 12.20
C ASP A 188 -0.52 -2.18 11.55
N ILE A 189 -0.20 -1.39 10.53
CA ILE A 189 1.15 -1.26 9.96
C ILE A 189 1.86 -0.16 10.74
N VAL A 190 2.93 -0.53 11.45
CA VAL A 190 3.70 0.41 12.28
C VAL A 190 4.72 1.16 11.43
N GLU A 191 5.44 0.42 10.56
CA GLU A 191 6.44 0.99 9.65
C GLU A 191 6.54 0.15 8.39
N VAL A 192 6.91 0.79 7.27
CA VAL A 192 7.11 0.11 5.98
C VAL A 192 8.23 0.76 5.18
N GLU A 193 9.21 -0.04 4.80
CA GLU A 193 10.28 0.32 3.87
C GLU A 193 10.00 -0.33 2.51
N VAL A 194 10.03 0.43 1.41
CA VAL A 194 9.63 -0.07 0.09
C VAL A 194 10.66 0.19 -1.00
N GLY A 195 10.63 -0.64 -2.03
CA GLY A 195 11.30 -0.35 -3.31
C GLY A 195 12.79 -0.68 -3.36
N VAL A 196 13.35 -1.43 -2.40
CA VAL A 196 14.75 -1.85 -2.50
C VAL A 196 14.92 -3.04 -3.46
N PRO A 197 16.12 -3.25 -4.05
CA PRO A 197 16.40 -4.41 -4.88
C PRO A 197 16.10 -5.73 -4.17
N GLY A 198 15.43 -6.67 -4.86
CA GLY A 198 15.00 -7.96 -4.32
C GLY A 198 16.10 -8.81 -3.66
N PRO A 199 17.35 -8.84 -4.16
CA PRO A 199 18.46 -9.57 -3.53
C PRO A 199 18.91 -9.01 -2.18
N THR A 200 18.48 -7.79 -1.79
CA THR A 200 18.87 -7.18 -0.52
C THR A 200 18.48 -8.09 0.64
N ALA A 201 19.43 -8.34 1.54
CA ALA A 201 19.19 -9.19 2.72
C ALA A 201 18.17 -8.53 3.66
N ASP A 202 17.23 -9.34 4.19
CA ASP A 202 16.15 -8.85 5.06
C ASP A 202 16.70 -8.12 6.30
N ILE A 203 17.78 -8.63 6.89
CA ILE A 203 18.46 -8.00 8.01
C ILE A 203 19.01 -6.60 7.70
N LYS A 204 19.40 -6.34 6.44
CA LYS A 204 19.91 -5.00 6.04
C LYS A 204 18.78 -3.97 6.04
N LEU A 205 17.61 -4.35 5.52
CA LEU A 205 16.43 -3.48 5.55
C LEU A 205 15.97 -3.25 6.99
N PHE A 206 15.92 -4.31 7.77
CA PHE A 206 15.51 -4.22 9.17
C PHE A 206 16.36 -3.23 9.96
N ARG A 207 17.68 -3.24 9.79
CA ARG A 207 18.58 -2.28 10.48
C ARG A 207 18.29 -0.83 10.12
N ILE A 208 17.94 -0.56 8.87
CA ILE A 208 17.56 0.79 8.42
C ILE A 208 16.26 1.22 9.10
N SER A 209 15.23 0.37 9.03
CA SER A 209 13.93 0.68 9.67
C SER A 209 14.02 0.75 11.18
N GLN A 210 14.91 -0.03 11.81
CA GLN A 210 15.07 -0.07 13.26
C GLN A 210 15.53 1.26 13.84
N GLU A 211 16.23 2.09 13.07
CA GLU A 211 16.69 3.42 13.50
C GLU A 211 15.55 4.37 13.86
N GLN A 212 14.34 4.08 13.38
CA GLN A 212 13.13 4.86 13.68
C GLN A 212 12.45 4.49 15.01
N PHE A 213 12.98 3.50 15.74
CA PHE A 213 12.40 3.00 16.98
C PHE A 213 13.30 3.28 18.18
N ASP A 214 12.72 3.25 19.37
CA ASP A 214 13.49 3.24 20.61
C ASP A 214 14.45 2.04 20.63
N LYS A 215 15.63 2.21 21.22
CA LYS A 215 16.65 1.17 21.29
C LYS A 215 16.21 -0.08 22.05
N SER A 216 15.22 0.05 22.93
CA SER A 216 14.67 -1.07 23.72
C SER A 216 13.54 -1.82 23.00
N GLN A 217 13.07 -1.33 21.84
CA GLN A 217 11.93 -1.89 21.12
C GLN A 217 12.14 -3.41 20.81
N PRO A 218 11.25 -4.30 21.30
CA PRO A 218 11.34 -5.71 20.99
C PRO A 218 10.64 -6.05 19.67
N PHE A 219 11.29 -6.93 18.88
CA PHE A 219 10.77 -7.39 17.59
C PHE A 219 10.68 -8.92 17.55
N SER A 220 9.91 -9.43 16.59
CA SER A 220 9.83 -10.86 16.24
C SER A 220 9.81 -11.00 14.72
N GLY A 221 10.68 -11.85 14.19
CA GLY A 221 10.80 -12.08 12.75
C GLY A 221 11.18 -13.51 12.40
N ASP A 222 11.41 -13.76 11.12
CA ASP A 222 11.89 -15.04 10.65
C ASP A 222 13.43 -15.17 10.77
N LYS A 223 13.97 -16.30 10.30
CA LYS A 223 15.42 -16.58 10.34
C LYS A 223 16.24 -15.63 9.44
N GLY A 224 15.62 -14.95 8.51
CA GLY A 224 16.27 -13.97 7.63
C GLY A 224 16.76 -12.73 8.39
N PHE A 225 16.23 -12.50 9.58
CA PHE A 225 16.59 -11.36 10.44
C PHE A 225 17.67 -11.71 11.48
N GLN A 226 18.37 -12.85 11.32
CA GLN A 226 19.43 -13.26 12.25
C GLN A 226 20.54 -12.18 12.33
N GLY A 227 20.88 -11.81 13.58
CA GLY A 227 21.88 -10.76 13.84
C GLY A 227 21.33 -9.34 13.91
N GLY A 228 20.00 -9.17 13.92
CA GLY A 228 19.36 -7.92 14.30
C GLY A 228 19.35 -7.72 15.82
N GLU A 229 19.29 -6.47 16.25
CA GLU A 229 19.17 -6.13 17.67
C GLU A 229 17.73 -6.28 18.13
N ASN A 230 17.52 -6.74 19.36
CA ASN A 230 16.21 -6.91 20.00
C ASN A 230 15.18 -7.71 19.18
N ILE A 231 15.60 -8.52 18.21
CA ILE A 231 14.70 -9.35 17.42
C ILE A 231 14.77 -10.82 17.83
N THR A 232 13.63 -11.38 18.19
CA THR A 232 13.46 -12.78 18.49
C THR A 232 13.17 -13.56 17.20
N ILE A 233 14.00 -14.57 16.90
CA ILE A 233 13.86 -15.44 15.73
C ILE A 233 13.74 -16.91 16.15
N PRO A 234 13.14 -17.78 15.32
CA PRO A 234 13.04 -19.20 15.63
C PRO A 234 14.41 -19.88 15.76
N HIS A 235 14.55 -20.73 16.77
CA HIS A 235 15.72 -21.57 16.96
C HIS A 235 16.01 -22.43 15.74
N LYS A 236 17.29 -22.47 15.33
CA LYS A 236 17.75 -23.24 14.18
C LYS A 236 18.26 -24.61 14.63
N ARG A 237 17.79 -25.68 14.01
CA ARG A 237 18.36 -27.02 14.19
C ARG A 237 19.83 -27.02 13.74
N LYS A 238 20.73 -27.41 14.63
CA LYS A 238 22.15 -27.63 14.29
C LYS A 238 22.33 -29.02 13.66
N PRO A 239 23.32 -29.22 12.77
CA PRO A 239 23.62 -30.54 12.26
C PRO A 239 23.86 -31.52 13.44
N LYS A 240 23.27 -32.70 13.38
CA LYS A 240 23.37 -33.78 14.41
C LYS A 240 22.82 -33.44 15.80
N ARG A 241 22.11 -32.35 16.01
CA ARG A 241 21.48 -31.99 17.28
C ARG A 241 20.03 -31.59 17.08
N GLU A 242 19.12 -32.30 17.76
CA GLU A 242 17.70 -31.92 17.74
C GLU A 242 17.42 -30.73 18.65
N LEU A 243 16.32 -30.03 18.37
CA LEU A 243 15.82 -28.97 19.23
C LEU A 243 15.26 -29.61 20.52
N THR A 244 15.51 -28.94 21.65
CA THR A 244 14.87 -29.31 22.92
C THR A 244 13.37 -29.11 22.85
N GLN A 245 12.59 -29.73 23.72
CA GLN A 245 11.14 -29.52 23.76
C GLN A 245 10.78 -28.06 24.03
N GLN A 246 11.54 -27.39 24.90
CA GLN A 246 11.37 -25.94 25.13
C GLN A 246 11.56 -25.14 23.85
N GLN A 247 12.64 -25.37 23.10
CA GLN A 247 12.90 -24.69 21.82
C GLN A 247 11.81 -24.96 20.76
N LYS A 248 11.25 -26.20 20.77
CA LYS A 248 10.11 -26.50 19.88
C LYS A 248 8.87 -25.70 20.28
N ASN A 249 8.57 -25.56 21.56
CA ASN A 249 7.45 -24.81 22.07
C ASN A 249 7.60 -23.30 21.78
N GLU A 250 8.80 -22.75 21.99
CA GLU A 250 9.14 -21.35 21.65
C GLU A 250 8.99 -21.09 20.15
N ASN A 251 9.49 -21.99 19.30
CA ASN A 251 9.32 -21.87 17.85
C ASN A 251 7.85 -21.94 17.43
N GLN A 252 7.04 -22.76 18.09
CA GLN A 252 5.61 -22.84 17.83
C GLN A 252 4.90 -21.53 18.19
N ALA A 253 5.20 -20.95 19.34
CA ALA A 253 4.65 -19.67 19.78
C ALA A 253 5.04 -18.53 18.81
N LEU A 254 6.31 -18.46 18.39
CA LEU A 254 6.78 -17.49 17.41
C LEU A 254 6.08 -17.66 16.05
N SER A 255 5.89 -18.92 15.61
CA SER A 255 5.20 -19.21 14.35
C SER A 255 3.74 -18.78 14.40
N SER A 256 3.04 -19.00 15.52
CA SER A 256 1.65 -18.57 15.70
C SER A 256 1.51 -17.05 15.65
N ASN A 257 2.44 -16.32 16.26
CA ASN A 257 2.43 -14.85 16.19
C ASN A 257 2.74 -14.32 14.79
N ARG A 258 3.60 -15.00 14.03
CA ARG A 258 3.94 -14.57 12.66
C ARG A 258 2.76 -14.64 11.67
N ILE A 259 1.76 -15.46 11.94
CA ILE A 259 0.54 -15.50 11.12
C ILE A 259 -0.07 -14.12 10.95
N PHE A 260 0.03 -13.25 11.93
CA PHE A 260 -0.56 -11.91 11.89
C PHE A 260 0.16 -10.98 10.91
N ILE A 261 1.49 -10.99 10.84
CA ILE A 261 2.20 -10.19 9.82
C ILE A 261 1.97 -10.77 8.42
N GLU A 262 1.87 -12.08 8.27
CA GLU A 262 1.50 -12.72 7.01
C GLU A 262 0.07 -12.33 6.57
N HIS A 263 -0.86 -12.11 7.53
CA HIS A 263 -2.19 -11.58 7.26
C HIS A 263 -2.14 -10.12 6.75
N LEU A 264 -1.33 -9.25 7.36
CA LEU A 264 -1.12 -7.88 6.87
C LEU A 264 -0.58 -7.88 5.44
N ILE A 265 0.44 -8.68 5.18
CA ILE A 265 1.01 -8.84 3.83
C ILE A 265 -0.04 -9.39 2.85
N ARG A 266 -0.90 -10.30 3.29
CA ARG A 266 -2.00 -10.80 2.45
C ARG A 266 -3.03 -9.72 2.17
N LEU A 267 -3.35 -8.85 3.14
CA LEU A 267 -4.23 -7.70 2.93
C LEU A 267 -3.63 -6.69 1.94
N LEU A 268 -2.32 -6.48 1.97
CA LEU A 268 -1.63 -5.70 0.94
C LEU A 268 -1.80 -6.36 -0.45
N LYS A 269 -1.58 -7.67 -0.54
CA LYS A 269 -1.63 -8.44 -1.78
C LYS A 269 -3.03 -8.62 -2.38
N ILE A 270 -4.11 -8.32 -1.66
CA ILE A 270 -5.44 -8.27 -2.30
C ILE A 270 -5.50 -7.15 -3.35
N PHE A 271 -4.72 -6.09 -3.17
CA PHE A 271 -4.51 -5.09 -4.20
C PHE A 271 -3.53 -5.65 -5.23
N ARG A 272 -4.06 -5.96 -6.43
CA ARG A 272 -3.28 -6.63 -7.48
C ARG A 272 -2.05 -5.83 -7.88
N ILE A 273 -2.09 -4.50 -7.76
CA ILE A 273 -0.95 -3.62 -8.02
C ILE A 273 0.26 -3.95 -7.13
N ALA A 274 0.05 -4.48 -5.92
CA ALA A 274 1.09 -4.84 -4.95
C ALA A 274 1.45 -6.34 -4.98
N SER A 275 0.75 -7.17 -5.78
CA SER A 275 0.98 -8.62 -5.83
C SER A 275 1.37 -9.15 -7.20
N GLN A 276 0.89 -8.54 -8.27
CA GLN A 276 1.26 -8.89 -9.64
C GLN A 276 2.55 -8.18 -10.04
N ARG A 277 3.07 -8.53 -11.24
CA ARG A 277 4.22 -7.81 -11.81
C ARG A 277 3.88 -6.33 -11.96
N PHE A 278 4.68 -5.46 -11.35
CA PHE A 278 4.50 -4.01 -11.44
C PHE A 278 4.71 -3.54 -12.89
N ARG A 279 3.75 -2.79 -13.44
CA ARG A 279 3.68 -2.41 -14.86
C ARG A 279 3.80 -0.91 -15.13
N LEU A 280 3.81 -0.10 -14.08
CA LEU A 280 3.94 1.35 -14.19
C LEU A 280 5.42 1.76 -14.16
N LYS A 281 5.69 3.06 -14.29
CA LYS A 281 7.05 3.58 -14.21
C LYS A 281 7.64 3.31 -12.82
N PHE A 282 8.91 2.94 -12.81
CA PHE A 282 9.64 2.58 -11.58
C PHE A 282 9.59 3.70 -10.52
N GLU A 283 9.72 4.95 -10.94
CA GLU A 283 9.70 6.13 -10.06
C GLU A 283 8.37 6.31 -9.31
N THR A 284 7.31 5.69 -9.79
CA THR A 284 5.99 5.74 -9.13
C THR A 284 5.77 4.59 -8.13
N TYR A 285 6.70 3.64 -8.05
CA TYR A 285 6.53 2.41 -7.28
C TYR A 285 6.29 2.69 -5.80
N GLU A 286 7.18 3.45 -5.19
CA GLU A 286 7.12 3.79 -3.76
C GLU A 286 5.80 4.47 -3.41
N GLN A 287 5.46 5.54 -4.12
CA GLN A 287 4.22 6.28 -3.89
C GLN A 287 2.97 5.38 -3.96
N ILE A 288 2.93 4.48 -4.95
CA ILE A 288 1.78 3.59 -5.16
C ILE A 288 1.69 2.54 -4.05
N ILE A 289 2.81 1.90 -3.67
CA ILE A 289 2.80 0.86 -2.64
C ILE A 289 2.49 1.48 -1.27
N LEU A 290 3.03 2.64 -0.95
CA LEU A 290 2.69 3.36 0.28
C LEU A 290 1.21 3.78 0.31
N THR A 291 0.64 4.22 -0.81
CA THR A 291 -0.83 4.47 -0.92
C THR A 291 -1.64 3.21 -0.62
N VAL A 292 -1.20 2.05 -1.12
CA VAL A 292 -1.86 0.78 -0.83
C VAL A 292 -1.72 0.39 0.64
N CYS A 293 -0.58 0.65 1.29
CA CYS A 293 -0.42 0.46 2.74
C CYS A 293 -1.43 1.31 3.53
N GLY A 294 -1.59 2.59 3.18
CA GLY A 294 -2.62 3.45 3.78
C GLY A 294 -4.05 2.94 3.56
N LEU A 295 -4.36 2.41 2.37
CA LEU A 295 -5.65 1.76 2.11
C LEU A 295 -5.85 0.49 2.96
N VAL A 296 -4.80 -0.28 3.22
CA VAL A 296 -4.85 -1.43 4.12
C VAL A 296 -5.14 -0.98 5.55
N ARG A 297 -4.49 0.07 6.05
CA ARG A 297 -4.75 0.65 7.36
C ARG A 297 -6.18 1.17 7.49
N LEU A 298 -6.68 1.87 6.47
CA LEU A 298 -8.08 2.30 6.40
C LEU A 298 -9.03 1.08 6.45
N ARG A 299 -8.73 0.03 5.68
CA ARG A 299 -9.49 -1.21 5.66
C ARG A 299 -9.52 -1.95 6.99
N LEU A 300 -8.43 -1.90 7.76
CA LEU A 300 -8.33 -2.46 9.10
C LEU A 300 -9.12 -1.64 10.14
N GLY A 301 -9.37 -0.37 9.86
CA GLY A 301 -9.94 0.58 10.82
C GLY A 301 -8.90 1.18 11.78
N SER A 302 -7.60 0.95 11.54
CA SER A 302 -6.52 1.57 12.30
C SER A 302 -6.25 3.01 11.84
N LEU A 303 -6.50 3.32 10.57
CA LEU A 303 -6.51 4.69 10.07
C LEU A 303 -7.94 5.23 10.11
N ILE A 304 -8.16 6.25 10.93
CA ILE A 304 -9.42 7.00 11.00
C ILE A 304 -9.22 8.31 10.24
N LEU A 305 -9.98 8.50 9.18
CA LEU A 305 -9.96 9.74 8.43
C LEU A 305 -10.82 10.80 9.17
N PRO A 306 -10.43 12.08 9.14
CA PRO A 306 -11.25 13.16 9.66
C PRO A 306 -12.60 13.20 8.95
N ILE A 307 -13.66 13.48 9.72
CA ILE A 307 -15.04 13.58 9.24
C ILE A 307 -15.29 14.97 8.66
#